data_aaa4ea373a611b177428179ea6f281d1
#
_entry.id   aaa4ea373a611b177428179ea6f281d1
#
_cell.length_a   1.000
_cell.length_b   1.000
_cell.length_c   1.000
_cell.angle_alpha   90.00
_cell.angle_beta   90.00
_cell.angle_gamma   90.00
#
_symmetry.space_group_name_H-M   'P 1'
#
loop_
_entity.id
_entity.type
_entity.pdbx_description
1 polymer ?
#
loop_
_entity_poly.entity_id
_entity_poly.type
_entity_poly.pdbx_seq_one_letter_code
_entity_poly.pdbx_strand_id
1 'polypeptide(L)'
;LNATIGIARTLADEDVGKSLAEIQNTLFDVGADLCVPESSESESSSLRVVPEQVSALESTIDTFTERLEPLKSFVLPGGSPAAAALHQARTVCRRSEIEVLRLAETQAVNQQVLVYLNRLSDLLFVLARAANDDGHDDMLWVPGQGAA
;
A
#
# COMPACT_ATOMS: atom_id res chain seq x y z
N LEU A 1 -3.25 8.30 5.14
CA LEU A 1 -3.14 6.96 4.59
C LEU A 1 -3.96 5.95 5.40
N ASN A 2 -3.74 5.80 6.72
CA ASN A 2 -4.42 4.78 7.51
C ASN A 2 -5.97 4.89 7.45
N ALA A 3 -6.52 6.10 7.51
CA ALA A 3 -7.96 6.32 7.38
C ALA A 3 -8.52 5.93 6.00
N THR A 4 -7.77 6.14 4.91
CA THR A 4 -8.21 5.71 3.57
C THR A 4 -8.21 4.19 3.43
N ILE A 5 -7.26 3.50 4.06
CA ILE A 5 -7.26 2.03 4.16
C ILE A 5 -8.46 1.55 4.99
N GLY A 6 -8.81 2.26 6.07
CA GLY A 6 -10.01 1.98 6.86
C GLY A 6 -11.30 2.02 6.03
N ILE A 7 -11.43 3.01 5.14
CA ILE A 7 -12.56 3.08 4.19
C ILE A 7 -12.57 1.87 3.25
N ALA A 8 -11.43 1.56 2.62
CA ALA A 8 -11.31 0.41 1.73
C ALA A 8 -11.70 -0.91 2.44
N ARG A 9 -11.26 -1.08 3.69
CA ARG A 9 -11.57 -2.25 4.51
C ARG A 9 -13.07 -2.44 4.75
N THR A 10 -13.83 -1.36 4.93
CA THR A 10 -15.30 -1.46 5.13
C THR A 10 -16.05 -1.93 3.89
N LEU A 11 -15.43 -1.86 2.72
CA LEU A 11 -16.01 -2.20 1.42
C LEU A 11 -15.49 -3.53 0.86
N ALA A 12 -14.39 -4.04 1.44
CA ALA A 12 -13.68 -5.23 0.98
C ALA A 12 -14.34 -6.52 1.50
N ASP A 13 -14.09 -7.62 0.80
CA ASP A 13 -14.38 -8.97 1.29
C ASP A 13 -13.50 -9.37 2.49
N GLU A 14 -13.70 -10.59 3.00
CA GLU A 14 -13.03 -11.05 4.21
C GLU A 14 -11.51 -11.17 4.02
N ASP A 15 -11.03 -11.68 2.88
CA ASP A 15 -9.60 -11.93 2.65
C ASP A 15 -8.82 -10.62 2.52
N VAL A 16 -9.31 -9.72 1.67
CA VAL A 16 -8.76 -8.38 1.51
C VAL A 16 -8.88 -7.62 2.83
N GLY A 17 -10.01 -7.72 3.51
CA GLY A 17 -10.27 -7.05 4.78
C GLY A 17 -9.32 -7.46 5.92
N LYS A 18 -8.92 -8.74 5.99
CA LYS A 18 -7.90 -9.22 6.94
C LYS A 18 -6.54 -8.58 6.67
N SER A 19 -6.08 -8.62 5.42
CA SER A 19 -4.80 -8.00 5.03
C SER A 19 -4.78 -6.50 5.36
N LEU A 20 -5.88 -5.78 5.10
CA LEU A 20 -5.99 -4.36 5.40
C LEU A 20 -5.98 -4.07 6.91
N ALA A 21 -6.51 -4.98 7.75
CA ALA A 21 -6.46 -4.83 9.20
C ALA A 21 -5.02 -4.89 9.75
N GLU A 22 -4.22 -5.82 9.25
CA GLU A 22 -2.80 -5.96 9.61
C GLU A 22 -2.00 -4.73 9.17
N ILE A 23 -2.23 -4.26 7.95
CA ILE A 23 -1.61 -3.04 7.40
C ILE A 23 -1.95 -1.82 8.26
N GLN A 24 -3.22 -1.66 8.67
CA GLN A 24 -3.63 -0.54 9.52
C GLN A 24 -2.88 -0.53 10.86
N ASN A 25 -2.65 -1.69 11.44
CA ASN A 25 -1.87 -1.81 12.68
C ASN A 25 -0.40 -1.43 12.45
N THR A 26 0.23 -1.98 11.41
CA THR A 26 1.64 -1.68 11.08
C THR A 26 1.85 -0.21 10.71
N LEU A 27 0.86 0.47 10.15
CA LEU A 27 0.95 1.91 9.87
C LEU A 27 1.03 2.78 11.13
N PHE A 28 0.58 2.30 12.29
CA PHE A 28 0.87 2.96 13.57
C PHE A 28 2.33 2.77 13.97
N ASP A 29 2.91 1.59 13.70
CA ASP A 29 4.34 1.34 13.93
C ASP A 29 5.19 2.24 13.04
N VAL A 30 4.83 2.39 11.75
CA VAL A 30 5.45 3.35 10.81
C VAL A 30 5.39 4.78 11.36
N GLY A 31 4.24 5.19 11.89
CA GLY A 31 4.07 6.51 12.51
C GLY A 31 4.94 6.70 13.74
N ALA A 32 5.03 5.69 14.60
CA ALA A 32 5.86 5.71 15.79
C ALA A 32 7.36 5.80 15.45
N ASP A 33 7.80 5.03 14.44
CA ASP A 33 9.16 5.05 13.94
C ASP A 33 9.55 6.45 13.42
N LEU A 34 8.70 7.06 12.61
CA LEU A 34 8.93 8.39 12.04
C LEU A 34 8.93 9.52 13.10
N CYS A 35 8.33 9.31 14.27
CA CYS A 35 8.35 10.30 15.35
C CYS A 35 9.68 10.37 16.09
N VAL A 36 10.56 9.37 15.93
CA VAL A 36 11.84 9.28 16.65
C VAL A 36 12.98 9.18 15.64
N PRO A 37 13.78 10.24 15.45
CA PRO A 37 14.92 10.21 14.54
C PRO A 37 15.86 9.04 14.86
N GLU A 38 16.44 8.45 13.83
CA GLU A 38 17.45 7.41 13.97
C GLU A 38 18.72 8.03 14.54
N SER A 39 19.02 7.74 15.80
CA SER A 39 20.24 8.23 16.48
C SER A 39 20.79 7.13 17.37
N SER A 40 22.10 7.13 17.56
CA SER A 40 22.82 6.13 18.37
C SER A 40 22.38 6.03 19.83
N GLU A 41 21.67 7.03 20.36
CA GLU A 41 21.22 7.07 21.76
C GLU A 41 19.80 6.53 21.96
N SER A 42 18.96 6.48 20.91
CA SER A 42 17.54 6.07 21.00
C SER A 42 17.27 4.62 20.55
N GLU A 43 18.25 3.91 20.03
CA GLU A 43 18.06 2.59 19.37
C GLU A 43 17.55 1.48 20.30
N SER A 44 17.76 1.56 21.61
CA SER A 44 17.50 0.42 22.50
C SER A 44 16.05 0.28 23.00
N SER A 45 15.16 1.27 22.75
CA SER A 45 13.79 1.23 23.27
C SER A 45 12.70 1.72 22.33
N SER A 46 13.06 2.20 21.15
CA SER A 46 12.09 2.76 20.18
C SER A 46 11.50 1.67 19.28
N LEU A 47 10.19 1.74 19.05
CA LEU A 47 9.54 0.90 18.05
C LEU A 47 10.05 1.26 16.67
N ARG A 48 10.49 0.27 15.90
CA ARG A 48 11.04 0.44 14.56
C ARG A 48 10.36 -0.51 13.58
N VAL A 49 10.21 -0.06 12.34
CA VAL A 49 9.84 -0.93 11.23
C VAL A 49 11.01 -1.86 10.92
N VAL A 50 10.74 -3.14 10.78
CA VAL A 50 11.74 -4.19 10.56
C VAL A 50 11.56 -4.89 9.21
N PRO A 51 12.60 -5.53 8.64
CA PRO A 51 12.52 -6.20 7.33
C PRO A 51 11.43 -7.26 7.25
N GLU A 52 11.09 -7.90 8.37
CA GLU A 52 10.05 -8.94 8.44
C GLU A 52 8.66 -8.39 8.08
N GLN A 53 8.37 -7.13 8.43
CA GLN A 53 7.13 -6.47 8.05
C GLN A 53 7.07 -6.19 6.54
N VAL A 54 8.19 -5.90 5.91
CA VAL A 54 8.30 -5.78 4.44
C VAL A 54 8.09 -7.13 3.78
N SER A 55 8.77 -8.17 4.26
CA SER A 55 8.63 -9.54 3.74
C SER A 55 7.19 -10.07 3.86
N ALA A 56 6.46 -9.68 4.91
CA ALA A 56 5.05 -10.02 5.05
C ALA A 56 4.19 -9.38 3.95
N LEU A 57 4.45 -8.10 3.58
CA LEU A 57 3.78 -7.46 2.43
C LEU A 57 4.09 -8.20 1.12
N GLU A 58 5.35 -8.55 0.89
CA GLU A 58 5.78 -9.26 -0.33
C GLU A 58 5.12 -10.63 -0.44
N SER A 59 5.05 -11.40 0.64
CA SER A 59 4.34 -12.68 0.67
C SER A 59 2.85 -12.53 0.38
N THR A 60 2.24 -11.45 0.86
CA THR A 60 0.83 -11.16 0.59
C THR A 60 0.63 -10.76 -0.88
N ILE A 61 1.53 -9.95 -1.45
CA ILE A 61 1.54 -9.61 -2.89
C ILE A 61 1.59 -10.87 -3.73
N ASP A 62 2.52 -11.78 -3.44
CA ASP A 62 2.68 -13.04 -4.18
C ASP A 62 1.40 -13.87 -4.11
N THR A 63 0.83 -14.07 -2.91
CA THR A 63 -0.41 -14.84 -2.70
C THR A 63 -1.58 -14.32 -3.54
N PHE A 64 -1.80 -13.00 -3.56
CA PHE A 64 -2.87 -12.43 -4.36
C PHE A 64 -2.53 -12.41 -5.86
N THR A 65 -1.27 -12.21 -6.23
CA THR A 65 -0.83 -12.18 -7.64
C THR A 65 -1.01 -13.52 -8.33
N GLU A 66 -0.88 -14.65 -7.62
CA GLU A 66 -1.10 -15.99 -8.18
C GLU A 66 -2.51 -16.18 -8.78
N ARG A 67 -3.49 -15.41 -8.35
CA ARG A 67 -4.88 -15.46 -8.84
C ARG A 67 -5.14 -14.52 -10.01
N LEU A 68 -4.24 -13.54 -10.24
CA LEU A 68 -4.45 -12.46 -11.20
C LEU A 68 -3.94 -12.81 -12.59
N GLU A 69 -4.75 -12.54 -13.60
CA GLU A 69 -4.31 -12.59 -14.99
C GLU A 69 -3.26 -11.51 -15.30
N PRO A 70 -2.27 -11.80 -16.18
CA PRO A 70 -1.29 -10.81 -16.60
C PRO A 70 -1.94 -9.58 -17.24
N LEU A 71 -1.46 -8.39 -16.88
CA LEU A 71 -1.96 -7.14 -17.45
C LEU A 71 -1.57 -6.99 -18.92
N LYS A 72 -2.52 -6.57 -19.73
CA LYS A 72 -2.34 -6.27 -21.17
C LYS A 72 -2.37 -4.75 -21.47
N SER A 73 -2.79 -3.95 -20.50
CA SER A 73 -2.88 -2.48 -20.58
C SER A 73 -2.80 -1.88 -19.17
N PHE A 74 -2.76 -0.55 -19.08
CA PHE A 74 -2.91 0.14 -17.79
C PHE A 74 -4.33 -0.03 -17.25
N VAL A 75 -4.43 -0.18 -15.92
CA VAL A 75 -5.71 -0.24 -15.21
C VAL A 75 -6.15 1.18 -14.85
N LEU A 76 -7.37 1.54 -15.24
CA LEU A 76 -8.01 2.76 -14.78
C LEU A 76 -8.47 2.58 -13.32
N PRO A 77 -8.20 3.54 -12.42
CA PRO A 77 -8.66 3.46 -11.04
C PRO A 77 -10.19 3.44 -10.96
N GLY A 78 -10.77 2.29 -10.60
CA GLY A 78 -12.23 2.12 -10.59
C GLY A 78 -12.63 0.66 -10.45
N GLY A 79 -13.85 0.32 -10.89
CA GLY A 79 -14.44 -1.00 -10.75
C GLY A 79 -15.36 -1.06 -9.52
N SER A 80 -15.21 -2.08 -8.68
CA SER A 80 -15.97 -2.21 -7.45
C SER A 80 -15.70 -1.05 -6.47
N PRO A 81 -16.61 -0.75 -5.52
CA PRO A 81 -16.36 0.26 -4.49
C PRO A 81 -15.09 -0.01 -3.68
N ALA A 82 -14.78 -1.27 -3.40
CA ALA A 82 -13.58 -1.68 -2.71
C ALA A 82 -12.32 -1.36 -3.55
N ALA A 83 -12.32 -1.75 -4.84
CA ALA A 83 -11.22 -1.47 -5.76
C ALA A 83 -10.97 0.03 -5.91
N ALA A 84 -12.00 0.83 -6.09
CA ALA A 84 -11.89 2.28 -6.19
C ALA A 84 -11.27 2.90 -4.92
N ALA A 85 -11.69 2.46 -3.73
CA ALA A 85 -11.14 2.90 -2.46
C ALA A 85 -9.67 2.46 -2.27
N LEU A 86 -9.29 1.26 -2.72
CA LEU A 86 -7.92 0.76 -2.69
C LEU A 86 -7.01 1.55 -3.64
N HIS A 87 -7.46 1.87 -4.84
CA HIS A 87 -6.73 2.76 -5.75
C HIS A 87 -6.53 4.15 -5.14
N GLN A 88 -7.53 4.70 -4.46
CA GLN A 88 -7.38 5.97 -3.73
C GLN A 88 -6.35 5.83 -2.60
N ALA A 89 -6.42 4.77 -1.78
CA ALA A 89 -5.46 4.52 -0.72
C ALA A 89 -4.03 4.41 -1.28
N ARG A 90 -3.86 3.74 -2.44
CA ARG A 90 -2.57 3.68 -3.15
C ARG A 90 -2.01 5.05 -3.48
N THR A 91 -2.82 5.97 -4.01
CA THR A 91 -2.35 7.33 -4.33
C THR A 91 -1.92 8.10 -3.09
N VAL A 92 -2.65 7.92 -1.97
CA VAL A 92 -2.27 8.50 -0.67
C VAL A 92 -0.99 7.86 -0.14
N CYS A 93 -0.81 6.54 -0.31
CA CYS A 93 0.41 5.83 0.06
C CYS A 93 1.63 6.38 -0.70
N ARG A 94 1.53 6.53 -2.03
CA ARG A 94 2.59 7.13 -2.85
C ARG A 94 2.94 8.57 -2.43
N ARG A 95 1.94 9.37 -2.07
CA ARG A 95 2.18 10.71 -1.50
C ARG A 95 2.90 10.64 -0.16
N SER A 96 2.50 9.72 0.72
CA SER A 96 3.17 9.52 2.02
C SER A 96 4.64 9.11 1.84
N GLU A 97 4.93 8.23 0.90
CA GLU A 97 6.30 7.83 0.56
C GLU A 97 7.15 9.04 0.12
N ILE A 98 6.62 9.92 -0.73
CA ILE A 98 7.30 11.15 -1.16
C ILE A 98 7.58 12.08 0.04
N GLU A 99 6.64 12.22 0.98
CA GLU A 99 6.87 13.07 2.17
C GLU A 99 7.94 12.47 3.09
N VAL A 100 8.01 11.14 3.23
CA VAL A 100 9.08 10.48 3.99
C VAL A 100 10.42 10.61 3.28
N LEU A 101 10.47 10.54 1.95
CA LEU A 101 11.70 10.81 1.18
C LEU A 101 12.21 12.25 1.42
N ARG A 102 11.30 13.25 1.42
CA ARG A 102 11.66 14.64 1.74
C ARG A 102 12.16 14.80 3.18
N LEU A 103 11.54 14.09 4.13
CA LEU A 103 12.01 14.08 5.51
C LEU A 103 13.43 13.51 5.60
N ALA A 104 13.74 12.46 4.85
CA ALA A 104 15.04 11.81 4.82
C ALA A 104 16.17 12.72 4.26
N GLU A 105 15.83 13.82 3.56
CA GLU A 105 16.82 14.81 3.13
C GLU A 105 17.41 15.61 4.30
N THR A 106 16.70 15.71 5.42
CA THR A 106 17.06 16.56 6.55
C THR A 106 17.16 15.82 7.88
N GLN A 107 16.61 14.63 7.98
CA GLN A 107 16.57 13.81 9.19
C GLN A 107 17.02 12.38 8.88
N ALA A 108 17.64 11.72 9.85
CA ALA A 108 17.91 10.29 9.76
C ALA A 108 16.60 9.51 9.93
N VAL A 109 16.18 8.82 8.88
CA VAL A 109 14.94 8.03 8.80
C VAL A 109 15.28 6.57 8.57
N ASN A 110 14.60 5.67 9.28
CA ASN A 110 14.73 4.23 9.05
C ASN A 110 14.37 3.88 7.60
N GLN A 111 15.33 3.32 6.87
CA GLN A 111 15.15 2.93 5.46
C GLN A 111 14.04 1.90 5.26
N GLN A 112 13.75 1.07 6.28
CA GLN A 112 12.67 0.09 6.20
C GLN A 112 11.29 0.75 6.08
N VAL A 113 11.10 1.96 6.59
CA VAL A 113 9.87 2.74 6.41
C VAL A 113 9.63 3.07 4.94
N LEU A 114 10.66 3.50 4.22
CA LEU A 114 10.56 3.80 2.78
C LEU A 114 10.26 2.55 1.96
N VAL A 115 10.98 1.46 2.25
CA VAL A 115 10.76 0.17 1.58
C VAL A 115 9.34 -0.34 1.87
N TYR A 116 8.88 -0.25 3.12
CA TYR A 116 7.53 -0.64 3.51
C TYR A 116 6.45 0.14 2.74
N LEU A 117 6.54 1.48 2.69
CA LEU A 117 5.56 2.30 1.97
C LEU A 117 5.57 2.02 0.46
N ASN A 118 6.74 1.77 -0.12
CA ASN A 118 6.86 1.37 -1.52
C ASN A 118 6.13 0.04 -1.77
N ARG A 119 6.47 -1.02 -1.01
CA ARG A 119 5.80 -2.33 -1.13
C ARG A 119 4.31 -2.26 -0.81
N LEU A 120 3.90 -1.46 0.18
CA LEU A 120 2.49 -1.25 0.47
C LEU A 120 1.74 -0.66 -0.73
N SER A 121 2.35 0.26 -1.48
CA SER A 121 1.73 0.79 -2.69
C SER A 121 1.49 -0.28 -3.76
N ASP A 122 2.39 -1.26 -3.87
CA ASP A 122 2.24 -2.38 -4.80
C ASP A 122 1.13 -3.34 -4.33
N LEU A 123 1.12 -3.65 -3.02
CA LEU A 123 0.07 -4.48 -2.44
C LEU A 123 -1.32 -3.86 -2.63
N LEU A 124 -1.48 -2.56 -2.39
CA LEU A 124 -2.77 -1.88 -2.59
C LEU A 124 -3.25 -1.95 -4.05
N PHE A 125 -2.35 -1.97 -5.02
CA PHE A 125 -2.68 -2.19 -6.42
C PHE A 125 -3.15 -3.62 -6.68
N VAL A 126 -2.45 -4.60 -6.15
CA VAL A 126 -2.79 -6.03 -6.28
C VAL A 126 -4.15 -6.32 -5.62
N LEU A 127 -4.37 -5.79 -4.40
CA LEU A 127 -5.65 -5.93 -3.71
C LEU A 127 -6.81 -5.24 -4.44
N ALA A 128 -6.55 -4.10 -5.11
CA ALA A 128 -7.58 -3.44 -5.93
C ALA A 128 -8.02 -4.33 -7.10
N ARG A 129 -7.08 -5.01 -7.74
CA ARG A 129 -7.40 -5.97 -8.81
C ARG A 129 -8.12 -7.21 -8.28
N ALA A 130 -7.68 -7.73 -7.12
CA ALA A 130 -8.38 -8.84 -6.46
C ALA A 130 -9.84 -8.48 -6.13
N ALA A 131 -10.08 -7.25 -5.65
CA ALA A 131 -11.43 -6.73 -5.39
C ALA A 131 -12.28 -6.47 -6.66
N ASN A 132 -11.68 -6.59 -7.85
CA ASN A 132 -12.35 -6.56 -9.15
C ASN A 132 -12.46 -7.97 -9.77
N ASP A 133 -12.96 -8.93 -9.02
CA ASP A 133 -13.11 -10.32 -9.43
C ASP A 133 -11.78 -10.90 -9.98
N ASP A 134 -10.74 -10.84 -9.16
CA ASP A 134 -9.38 -11.26 -9.52
C ASP A 134 -8.87 -10.64 -10.85
N GLY A 135 -9.29 -9.41 -11.11
CA GLY A 135 -8.89 -8.61 -12.27
C GLY A 135 -9.77 -8.77 -13.50
N HIS A 136 -10.82 -9.63 -13.48
CA HIS A 136 -11.73 -9.81 -14.59
C HIS A 136 -12.58 -8.55 -14.85
N ASP A 137 -12.91 -7.81 -13.80
CA ASP A 137 -13.64 -6.54 -13.85
C ASP A 137 -12.71 -5.31 -13.89
N ASP A 138 -11.42 -5.49 -14.14
CA ASP A 138 -10.48 -4.37 -14.28
C ASP A 138 -10.87 -3.48 -15.46
N MET A 139 -10.99 -2.19 -15.21
CA MET A 139 -11.22 -1.19 -16.25
C MET A 139 -9.88 -0.88 -16.95
N LEU A 140 -9.70 -1.36 -18.17
CA LEU A 140 -8.45 -1.16 -18.89
C LEU A 140 -8.46 0.15 -19.71
N TRP A 141 -7.32 0.84 -19.70
CA TRP A 141 -7.12 2.00 -20.53
C TRP A 141 -7.06 1.63 -22.01
N VAL A 142 -7.80 2.39 -22.82
CA VAL A 142 -7.79 2.30 -24.29
C VAL A 142 -7.18 3.59 -24.84
N PRO A 143 -6.02 3.53 -25.51
CA PRO A 143 -5.39 4.71 -26.07
C PRO A 143 -6.30 5.48 -27.02
N GLY A 144 -6.40 6.81 -26.86
CA GLY A 144 -7.14 7.67 -27.76
C GLY A 144 -8.67 7.68 -27.63
N GLN A 145 -9.26 6.86 -26.76
CA GLN A 145 -10.73 6.78 -26.59
C GLN A 145 -11.36 8.08 -26.03
N GLY A 146 -10.57 8.99 -25.46
CA GLY A 146 -11.03 10.28 -24.94
C GLY A 146 -10.85 11.45 -25.91
N ALA A 147 -10.44 11.21 -27.15
CA ALA A 147 -10.10 12.23 -28.15
C ALA A 147 -11.22 12.44 -29.21
N ALA A 148 -12.50 12.21 -28.84
CA ALA A 148 -13.64 12.48 -29.70
C ALA A 148 -14.29 13.81 -29.37
#